data_bad535418b6ef9e14ba70b72986f2b6b
#
_entry.id   bad535418b6ef9e14ba70b72986f2b6b
#
_cell.length_a   1.000
_cell.length_b   1.000
_cell.length_c   1.000
_cell.angle_alpha   90.00
_cell.angle_beta   90.00
_cell.angle_gamma   90.00
#
_symmetry.space_group_name_H-M   'P 1'
#
loop_
_entity.id
_entity.type
_entity.pdbx_description
1 polymer ?
#
loop_
_entity_poly.entity_id
_entity_poly.type
_entity_poly.pdbx_seq_one_letter_code
_entity_poly.pdbx_strand_id
1 'polypeptide(L)'
;RVKYLGKKGELTAVLRGMGGLSPEERPVIGGLVNEAKESLEKLIEEKEEKFKIEELNKKLEAEKIDITLPSTKMKRGSLHPVSRIIEDIEDLFVSMGYDVVTGPELENDEYCFERLNLPKGHPARDMQDSFYITDEYLLRTQTSAVQARTMMANTEKTSIRMITAGKTYRREDDATHSHQFNQIEGLVIDKKERNVSLADLKGTLEVFVRKIIGANLDLRFRPSYFPFTEPSYKVDVTCFKC
;
A
#
# COMPACT_ATOMS: atom_id res chain seq x y z
N ARG A 1 27.47 57.33 -3.12
CA ARG A 1 28.89 56.93 -2.85
C ARG A 1 29.84 57.62 -3.82
N VAL A 2 29.69 57.52 -5.15
CA VAL A 2 30.61 58.07 -6.16
C VAL A 2 30.73 59.59 -6.09
N LYS A 3 29.61 60.33 -5.84
CA LYS A 3 29.60 61.78 -5.79
C LYS A 3 30.48 62.36 -4.66
N TYR A 4 30.50 61.71 -3.49
CA TYR A 4 31.19 62.22 -2.32
C TYR A 4 32.53 61.53 -2.06
N LEU A 5 32.61 60.19 -2.21
CA LEU A 5 33.75 59.36 -1.88
C LEU A 5 34.52 58.85 -3.11
N GLY A 6 34.10 59.16 -4.32
CA GLY A 6 34.74 58.73 -5.55
C GLY A 6 36.05 59.50 -5.81
N LYS A 7 36.90 58.96 -6.75
CA LYS A 7 38.20 59.62 -7.11
C LYS A 7 38.08 61.05 -7.57
N LYS A 8 36.93 61.49 -8.02
CA LYS A 8 36.57 62.92 -8.36
C LYS A 8 35.45 63.45 -7.44
N GLY A 9 35.25 62.81 -6.31
CA GLY A 9 34.19 63.25 -5.35
C GLY A 9 34.56 64.49 -4.59
N GLU A 10 33.56 65.15 -3.99
CA GLU A 10 33.65 66.44 -3.29
C GLU A 10 34.68 66.39 -2.16
N LEU A 11 34.72 65.32 -1.36
CA LEU A 11 35.71 65.15 -0.29
C LEU A 11 37.12 64.95 -0.85
N THR A 12 37.29 64.26 -1.97
CA THR A 12 38.58 64.12 -2.61
C THR A 12 39.06 65.45 -3.22
N ALA A 13 38.17 66.28 -3.68
CA ALA A 13 38.53 67.62 -4.16
C ALA A 13 39.04 68.53 -3.03
N VAL A 14 38.43 68.46 -1.84
CA VAL A 14 38.90 69.18 -0.63
C VAL A 14 40.32 68.71 -0.24
N LEU A 15 40.53 67.39 -0.21
CA LEU A 15 41.87 66.83 0.08
C LEU A 15 42.94 67.31 -0.89
N ARG A 16 42.63 67.43 -2.19
CA ARG A 16 43.53 67.92 -3.23
C ARG A 16 43.86 69.43 -3.06
N GLY A 17 42.87 70.22 -2.57
CA GLY A 17 43.04 71.64 -2.27
C GLY A 17 43.92 71.91 -1.06
N MET A 18 44.20 70.92 -0.20
CA MET A 18 45.05 71.08 0.98
C MET A 18 46.56 71.41 0.66
N GLY A 19 46.97 71.25 -0.60
CA GLY A 19 48.34 71.61 -1.01
C GLY A 19 48.67 73.10 -0.90
N GLY A 20 47.66 73.96 -0.83
CA GLY A 20 47.80 75.47 -0.69
C GLY A 20 47.69 76.00 0.73
N LEU A 21 47.53 75.12 1.74
CA LEU A 21 47.33 75.53 3.16
C LEU A 21 48.67 75.55 3.93
N SER A 22 48.66 76.36 5.06
CA SER A 22 49.81 76.44 5.96
C SER A 22 50.13 75.09 6.62
N PRO A 23 51.40 74.82 7.03
CA PRO A 23 51.78 73.54 7.66
C PRO A 23 51.03 73.24 8.96
N GLU A 24 50.50 74.22 9.66
CA GLU A 24 49.78 74.08 10.91
C GLU A 24 48.30 73.75 10.70
N GLU A 25 47.67 74.14 9.60
CA GLU A 25 46.27 73.93 9.28
C GLU A 25 46.01 72.55 8.59
N ARG A 26 47.03 71.97 7.92
CA ARG A 26 46.86 70.68 7.22
C ARG A 26 46.44 69.54 8.13
N PRO A 27 46.97 69.29 9.34
CA PRO A 27 46.58 68.20 10.18
C PRO A 27 45.13 68.40 10.72
N VAL A 28 44.74 69.62 10.96
CA VAL A 28 43.37 69.90 11.47
C VAL A 28 42.34 69.61 10.40
N ILE A 29 42.54 70.14 9.19
CA ILE A 29 41.62 69.91 8.08
C ILE A 29 41.65 68.45 7.62
N GLY A 30 42.82 67.78 7.64
CA GLY A 30 42.95 66.36 7.38
C GLY A 30 42.15 65.48 8.36
N GLY A 31 42.14 65.83 9.65
CA GLY A 31 41.34 65.19 10.70
C GLY A 31 39.84 65.33 10.44
N LEU A 32 39.39 66.57 10.18
CA LEU A 32 37.97 66.87 9.90
C LEU A 32 37.44 66.14 8.64
N VAL A 33 38.25 66.07 7.58
CA VAL A 33 37.87 65.38 6.36
C VAL A 33 37.82 63.87 6.56
N ASN A 34 38.71 63.30 7.36
CA ASN A 34 38.65 61.87 7.71
C ASN A 34 37.44 61.53 8.57
N GLU A 35 37.13 62.33 9.56
CA GLU A 35 35.93 62.17 10.42
C GLU A 35 34.66 62.29 9.58
N ALA A 36 34.57 63.27 8.69
CA ALA A 36 33.46 63.40 7.73
C ALA A 36 33.35 62.21 6.80
N LYS A 37 34.50 61.67 6.32
CA LYS A 37 34.52 60.49 5.46
C LYS A 37 33.99 59.26 6.20
N GLU A 38 34.46 58.99 7.41
CA GLU A 38 34.01 57.87 8.24
C GLU A 38 32.51 57.97 8.54
N SER A 39 32.03 59.15 8.87
CA SER A 39 30.61 59.42 9.12
C SER A 39 29.76 59.17 7.89
N LEU A 40 30.22 59.59 6.73
CA LEU A 40 29.52 59.33 5.44
C LEU A 40 29.56 57.86 5.02
N GLU A 41 30.66 57.16 5.27
CA GLU A 41 30.76 55.74 5.00
C GLU A 41 29.72 54.95 5.85
N LYS A 42 29.65 55.23 7.16
CA LYS A 42 28.66 54.63 8.05
C LYS A 42 27.20 54.89 7.60
N LEU A 43 26.88 56.14 7.27
CA LEU A 43 25.56 56.53 6.81
C LEU A 43 25.20 55.85 5.48
N ILE A 44 26.17 55.63 4.59
CA ILE A 44 25.93 54.94 3.31
C ILE A 44 25.69 53.46 3.56
N GLU A 45 26.50 52.82 4.43
CA GLU A 45 26.31 51.42 4.81
C GLU A 45 24.97 51.15 5.45
N GLU A 46 24.55 52.00 6.42
CA GLU A 46 23.23 51.90 7.05
C GLU A 46 22.09 52.04 6.02
N LYS A 47 22.25 52.93 5.05
CA LYS A 47 21.24 53.13 3.99
C LYS A 47 21.20 51.94 3.03
N GLU A 48 22.37 51.45 2.64
CA GLU A 48 22.46 50.26 1.76
C GLU A 48 21.83 49.03 2.42
N GLU A 49 22.02 48.87 3.74
CA GLU A 49 21.42 47.77 4.49
C GLU A 49 19.90 47.94 4.60
N LYS A 50 19.41 49.14 4.88
CA LYS A 50 17.96 49.40 4.85
C LYS A 50 17.33 49.12 3.52
N PHE A 51 17.94 49.51 2.42
CA PHE A 51 17.41 49.22 1.07
C PHE A 51 17.43 47.75 0.75
N LYS A 52 18.44 47.00 1.18
CA LYS A 52 18.46 45.53 1.04
C LYS A 52 17.31 44.86 1.79
N ILE A 53 17.04 45.34 3.04
CA ILE A 53 15.93 44.82 3.86
C ILE A 53 14.59 45.17 3.22
N GLU A 54 14.41 46.39 2.72
CA GLU A 54 13.19 46.81 2.02
C GLU A 54 12.96 46.01 0.72
N GLU A 55 13.99 45.75 -0.04
CA GLU A 55 13.92 44.93 -1.26
C GLU A 55 13.55 43.49 -0.93
N LEU A 56 14.18 42.94 0.13
CA LEU A 56 13.86 41.60 0.60
C LEU A 56 12.42 41.49 1.06
N ASN A 57 11.95 42.47 1.85
CA ASN A 57 10.57 42.48 2.33
C ASN A 57 9.57 42.58 1.18
N LYS A 58 9.87 43.39 0.15
CA LYS A 58 9.00 43.47 -1.03
C LYS A 58 8.93 42.13 -1.79
N LYS A 59 10.05 41.43 -1.90
CA LYS A 59 10.08 40.08 -2.49
C LYS A 59 9.27 39.10 -1.66
N LEU A 60 9.48 39.07 -0.36
CA LEU A 60 8.75 38.20 0.56
C LEU A 60 7.22 38.45 0.54
N GLU A 61 6.83 39.71 0.46
CA GLU A 61 5.40 40.06 0.31
C GLU A 61 4.81 39.61 -1.03
N ALA A 62 5.59 39.75 -2.13
CA ALA A 62 5.14 39.33 -3.45
C ALA A 62 5.10 37.79 -3.60
N GLU A 63 5.95 37.07 -2.88
CA GLU A 63 6.01 35.62 -2.87
C GLU A 63 5.11 34.96 -1.81
N LYS A 64 4.40 35.76 -1.02
CA LYS A 64 3.52 35.27 0.02
C LYS A 64 2.42 34.38 -0.53
N ILE A 65 2.45 33.12 -0.16
CA ILE A 65 1.44 32.13 -0.50
C ILE A 65 0.40 32.06 0.61
N ASP A 66 -0.88 32.10 0.24
CA ASP A 66 -1.96 31.88 1.20
C ASP A 66 -2.05 30.39 1.56
N ILE A 67 -1.49 30.04 2.71
CA ILE A 67 -1.51 28.68 3.24
C ILE A 67 -2.87 28.27 3.82
N THR A 68 -3.83 29.20 3.92
CA THR A 68 -5.18 28.90 4.41
C THR A 68 -6.08 28.35 3.32
N LEU A 69 -5.68 28.45 2.03
CA LEU A 69 -6.40 27.84 0.94
C LEU A 69 -6.43 26.31 1.10
N PRO A 70 -7.61 25.68 0.97
CA PRO A 70 -7.71 24.24 1.10
C PRO A 70 -6.90 23.56 -0.02
N SER A 71 -6.02 22.65 0.37
CA SER A 71 -5.29 21.82 -0.60
C SER A 71 -6.26 20.97 -1.42
N THR A 72 -5.93 20.71 -2.67
CA THR A 72 -6.64 19.73 -3.48
C THR A 72 -6.52 18.37 -2.80
N LYS A 73 -7.63 17.87 -2.23
CA LYS A 73 -7.65 16.55 -1.61
C LYS A 73 -7.37 15.51 -2.70
N MET A 74 -6.22 14.88 -2.64
CA MET A 74 -5.97 13.71 -3.47
C MET A 74 -6.97 12.63 -3.07
N LYS A 75 -7.79 12.17 -4.02
CA LYS A 75 -8.67 11.03 -3.82
C LYS A 75 -7.77 9.80 -3.63
N ARG A 76 -7.73 9.26 -2.43
CA ARG A 76 -7.09 7.96 -2.19
C ARG A 76 -7.99 6.89 -2.77
N GLY A 77 -7.43 6.00 -3.57
CA GLY A 77 -8.11 4.79 -3.99
C GLY A 77 -8.41 3.90 -2.78
N SER A 78 -9.40 3.03 -2.93
CA SER A 78 -9.72 1.97 -1.96
C SER A 78 -9.76 0.64 -2.69
N LEU A 79 -9.45 -0.43 -1.99
CA LEU A 79 -9.60 -1.79 -2.51
C LEU A 79 -11.08 -2.10 -2.74
N HIS A 80 -11.36 -2.96 -3.71
CA HIS A 80 -12.70 -3.52 -3.87
C HIS A 80 -13.06 -4.31 -2.60
N PRO A 81 -14.32 -4.27 -2.10
CA PRO A 81 -14.70 -4.96 -0.87
C PRO A 81 -14.33 -6.44 -0.83
N VAL A 82 -14.48 -7.17 -1.93
CA VAL A 82 -14.08 -8.58 -2.04
C VAL A 82 -12.57 -8.75 -1.87
N SER A 83 -11.76 -7.91 -2.50
CA SER A 83 -10.29 -7.96 -2.36
C SER A 83 -9.86 -7.72 -0.92
N ARG A 84 -10.49 -6.77 -0.25
CA ARG A 84 -10.22 -6.49 1.17
C ARG A 84 -10.55 -7.68 2.07
N ILE A 85 -11.71 -8.32 1.85
CA ILE A 85 -12.10 -9.50 2.64
C ILE A 85 -11.12 -10.66 2.39
N ILE A 86 -10.67 -10.85 1.15
CA ILE A 86 -9.66 -11.87 0.82
C ILE A 86 -8.36 -11.59 1.57
N GLU A 87 -7.85 -10.35 1.54
CA GLU A 87 -6.65 -9.97 2.29
C GLU A 87 -6.82 -10.17 3.80
N ASP A 88 -7.94 -9.74 4.38
CA ASP A 88 -8.21 -9.92 5.81
C ASP A 88 -8.23 -11.42 6.21
N ILE A 89 -8.74 -12.30 5.33
CA ILE A 89 -8.76 -13.75 5.55
C ILE A 89 -7.35 -14.34 5.39
N GLU A 90 -6.62 -13.96 4.35
CA GLU A 90 -5.25 -14.42 4.10
C GLU A 90 -4.34 -14.03 5.28
N ASP A 91 -4.40 -12.79 5.75
CA ASP A 91 -3.64 -12.30 6.91
C ASP A 91 -3.97 -13.10 8.18
N LEU A 92 -5.24 -13.41 8.41
CA LEU A 92 -5.65 -14.26 9.52
C LEU A 92 -5.00 -15.65 9.45
N PHE A 93 -5.06 -16.32 8.29
CA PHE A 93 -4.52 -17.66 8.13
C PHE A 93 -2.99 -17.67 8.15
N VAL A 94 -2.33 -16.66 7.58
CA VAL A 94 -0.87 -16.47 7.71
C VAL A 94 -0.48 -16.33 9.17
N SER A 95 -1.26 -15.62 10.00
CA SER A 95 -1.01 -15.51 11.44
C SER A 95 -1.15 -16.85 12.17
N MET A 96 -1.89 -17.81 11.61
CA MET A 96 -2.04 -19.18 12.12
C MET A 96 -1.01 -20.18 11.52
N GLY A 97 -0.05 -19.69 10.72
CA GLY A 97 1.01 -20.50 10.12
C GLY A 97 0.62 -21.21 8.83
N TYR A 98 -0.29 -20.63 8.06
CA TYR A 98 -0.64 -21.10 6.71
C TYR A 98 0.14 -20.30 5.67
N ASP A 99 0.53 -20.96 4.59
CA ASP A 99 1.09 -20.35 3.39
C ASP A 99 -0.02 -19.95 2.43
N VAL A 100 0.06 -18.76 1.84
CA VAL A 100 -0.84 -18.34 0.76
C VAL A 100 -0.32 -18.87 -0.55
N VAL A 101 -1.10 -19.72 -1.21
CA VAL A 101 -0.72 -20.35 -2.49
C VAL A 101 -1.72 -19.97 -3.57
N THR A 102 -1.21 -19.58 -4.74
CA THR A 102 -2.03 -19.22 -5.90
C THR A 102 -1.85 -20.22 -7.04
N GLY A 103 -2.83 -20.27 -7.94
CA GLY A 103 -2.77 -21.12 -9.13
C GLY A 103 -3.52 -20.50 -10.32
N PRO A 104 -3.38 -21.08 -11.50
CA PRO A 104 -3.97 -20.57 -12.74
C PRO A 104 -5.52 -20.63 -12.70
N GLU A 105 -6.17 -19.67 -13.34
CA GLU A 105 -7.63 -19.69 -13.54
C GLU A 105 -8.01 -20.61 -14.73
N LEU A 106 -7.19 -20.60 -15.79
CA LEU A 106 -7.28 -21.58 -16.87
C LEU A 106 -6.51 -22.82 -16.45
N GLU A 107 -7.22 -23.88 -16.11
CA GLU A 107 -6.67 -25.06 -15.48
C GLU A 107 -6.83 -26.30 -16.37
N ASN A 108 -5.99 -27.29 -16.13
CA ASN A 108 -6.08 -28.59 -16.79
C ASN A 108 -7.16 -29.44 -16.11
N ASP A 109 -7.90 -30.21 -16.91
CA ASP A 109 -8.94 -31.15 -16.45
C ASP A 109 -8.40 -32.16 -15.41
N GLU A 110 -7.15 -32.58 -15.59
CA GLU A 110 -6.47 -33.48 -14.65
C GLU A 110 -6.46 -32.90 -13.21
N TYR A 111 -6.09 -31.63 -13.03
CA TYR A 111 -6.04 -30.99 -11.71
C TYR A 111 -7.39 -30.57 -11.18
N CYS A 112 -8.31 -30.17 -12.09
CA CYS A 112 -9.66 -29.80 -11.70
C CYS A 112 -10.51 -30.97 -11.23
N PHE A 113 -10.27 -32.16 -11.80
CA PHE A 113 -11.17 -33.31 -11.59
C PHE A 113 -10.44 -34.61 -11.30
N GLU A 114 -9.57 -35.11 -12.18
CA GLU A 114 -9.01 -36.46 -12.05
C GLU A 114 -8.19 -36.63 -10.77
N ARG A 115 -7.35 -35.63 -10.41
CA ARG A 115 -6.56 -35.61 -9.18
C ARG A 115 -7.41 -35.44 -7.92
N LEU A 116 -8.66 -35.04 -8.06
CA LEU A 116 -9.64 -34.94 -6.97
C LEU A 116 -10.56 -36.17 -6.92
N ASN A 117 -10.16 -37.26 -7.53
CA ASN A 117 -10.93 -38.50 -7.59
C ASN A 117 -12.28 -38.37 -8.35
N LEU A 118 -12.34 -37.50 -9.32
CA LEU A 118 -13.47 -37.33 -10.23
C LEU A 118 -13.06 -37.71 -11.64
N PRO A 119 -12.99 -39.02 -11.97
CA PRO A 119 -12.57 -39.51 -13.32
C PRO A 119 -13.59 -39.07 -14.39
N LYS A 120 -13.16 -39.18 -15.67
CA LYS A 120 -14.05 -38.89 -16.81
C LYS A 120 -15.30 -39.75 -16.72
N GLY A 121 -16.47 -39.12 -16.94
CA GLY A 121 -17.78 -39.77 -16.83
C GLY A 121 -18.34 -39.87 -15.40
N HIS A 122 -17.68 -39.30 -14.41
CA HIS A 122 -18.24 -39.25 -13.05
C HIS A 122 -19.41 -38.24 -12.99
N PRO A 123 -20.58 -38.61 -12.44
CA PRO A 123 -21.77 -37.70 -12.41
C PRO A 123 -21.53 -36.34 -11.75
N ALA A 124 -20.62 -36.27 -10.79
CA ALA A 124 -20.29 -35.00 -10.12
C ALA A 124 -19.62 -33.96 -11.05
N ARG A 125 -19.09 -34.36 -12.21
CA ARG A 125 -18.60 -33.42 -13.22
C ARG A 125 -19.72 -32.69 -13.92
N ASP A 126 -20.79 -33.42 -14.28
CA ASP A 126 -21.97 -32.84 -14.92
C ASP A 126 -22.67 -31.84 -14.01
N MET A 127 -22.63 -32.08 -12.71
CA MET A 127 -23.20 -31.19 -11.70
C MET A 127 -22.45 -29.85 -11.57
N GLN A 128 -21.22 -29.74 -12.07
CA GLN A 128 -20.41 -28.51 -11.93
C GLN A 128 -20.50 -27.59 -13.15
N ASP A 129 -21.18 -27.99 -14.20
CA ASP A 129 -21.45 -27.23 -15.44
C ASP A 129 -20.29 -26.30 -15.84
N SER A 130 -19.22 -26.89 -16.38
CA SER A 130 -17.90 -26.27 -16.52
C SER A 130 -17.73 -25.53 -17.85
N PHE A 131 -16.95 -24.46 -17.88
CA PHE A 131 -16.51 -23.77 -19.09
C PHE A 131 -15.23 -24.40 -19.64
N TYR A 132 -15.36 -25.33 -20.57
CA TYR A 132 -14.26 -25.90 -21.32
C TYR A 132 -13.83 -24.98 -22.48
N ILE A 133 -12.53 -24.75 -22.61
CA ILE A 133 -11.91 -24.03 -23.72
C ILE A 133 -11.43 -25.04 -24.77
N THR A 134 -10.89 -26.16 -24.31
CA THR A 134 -10.54 -27.33 -25.09
C THR A 134 -10.95 -28.60 -24.33
N ASP A 135 -10.78 -29.78 -24.89
CA ASP A 135 -11.09 -31.02 -24.18
C ASP A 135 -10.22 -31.27 -22.93
N GLU A 136 -9.09 -30.56 -22.81
CA GLU A 136 -8.15 -30.69 -21.70
C GLU A 136 -8.10 -29.48 -20.77
N TYR A 137 -8.53 -28.30 -21.23
CA TYR A 137 -8.44 -27.06 -20.48
C TYR A 137 -9.79 -26.42 -20.27
N LEU A 138 -10.01 -25.95 -19.03
CA LEU A 138 -11.24 -25.31 -18.61
C LEU A 138 -10.96 -24.15 -17.65
N LEU A 139 -11.92 -23.26 -17.49
CA LEU A 139 -11.91 -22.33 -16.38
C LEU A 139 -12.22 -23.10 -15.09
N ARG A 140 -11.34 -23.00 -14.10
CA ARG A 140 -11.46 -23.78 -12.85
C ARG A 140 -12.80 -23.59 -12.18
N THR A 141 -13.46 -24.68 -11.84
CA THR A 141 -14.76 -24.69 -11.14
C THR A 141 -14.64 -24.52 -9.62
N GLN A 142 -13.42 -24.68 -9.11
CA GLN A 142 -13.06 -24.63 -7.70
C GLN A 142 -11.56 -24.33 -7.55
N THR A 143 -11.15 -23.83 -6.39
CA THR A 143 -9.74 -23.57 -6.08
C THR A 143 -8.98 -24.84 -5.66
N SER A 144 -9.65 -25.99 -5.51
CA SER A 144 -9.07 -27.28 -5.11
C SER A 144 -7.98 -27.77 -6.06
N ALA A 145 -7.98 -27.33 -7.32
CA ALA A 145 -6.89 -27.61 -8.26
C ALA A 145 -5.52 -27.13 -7.74
N VAL A 146 -5.50 -26.00 -7.01
CA VAL A 146 -4.29 -25.48 -6.36
C VAL A 146 -3.81 -26.42 -5.26
N GLN A 147 -4.73 -27.01 -4.49
CA GLN A 147 -4.39 -28.03 -3.49
C GLN A 147 -3.73 -29.24 -4.16
N ALA A 148 -4.31 -29.74 -5.25
CA ALA A 148 -3.75 -30.87 -6.00
C ALA A 148 -2.34 -30.56 -6.52
N ARG A 149 -2.12 -29.37 -7.07
CA ARG A 149 -0.79 -28.91 -7.52
C ARG A 149 0.21 -28.85 -6.37
N THR A 150 -0.18 -28.29 -5.23
CA THR A 150 0.68 -28.18 -4.05
C THR A 150 1.06 -29.57 -3.52
N MET A 151 0.11 -30.49 -3.45
CA MET A 151 0.38 -31.87 -3.04
C MET A 151 1.34 -32.58 -4.02
N MET A 152 1.17 -32.38 -5.31
CA MET A 152 2.07 -32.96 -6.33
C MET A 152 3.48 -32.37 -6.29
N ALA A 153 3.61 -31.09 -5.99
CA ALA A 153 4.89 -30.41 -5.86
C ALA A 153 5.65 -30.81 -4.57
N ASN A 154 4.95 -31.32 -3.56
CA ASN A 154 5.53 -31.72 -2.28
C ASN A 154 6.19 -33.09 -2.35
N THR A 155 7.28 -33.21 -3.12
CA THR A 155 8.02 -34.45 -3.31
C THR A 155 8.71 -34.95 -2.02
N GLU A 156 9.08 -34.04 -1.12
CA GLU A 156 9.72 -34.33 0.16
C GLU A 156 8.74 -34.81 1.23
N LYS A 157 7.45 -34.82 0.96
CA LYS A 157 6.37 -35.20 1.89
C LYS A 157 6.44 -34.44 3.21
N THR A 158 6.73 -33.17 3.15
CA THR A 158 6.67 -32.25 4.29
C THR A 158 5.22 -31.94 4.65
N SER A 159 4.99 -31.41 5.86
CA SER A 159 3.68 -30.92 6.27
C SER A 159 3.23 -29.75 5.36
N ILE A 160 1.96 -29.74 4.98
CA ILE A 160 1.34 -28.67 4.20
C ILE A 160 0.32 -27.99 5.10
N ARG A 161 0.40 -26.67 5.18
CA ARG A 161 -0.64 -25.79 5.72
C ARG A 161 -0.79 -24.64 4.74
N MET A 162 -1.83 -24.66 3.94
CA MET A 162 -2.01 -23.65 2.91
C MET A 162 -3.44 -23.12 2.87
N ILE A 163 -3.55 -21.90 2.40
CA ILE A 163 -4.80 -21.28 1.99
C ILE A 163 -4.66 -20.80 0.55
N THR A 164 -5.72 -20.90 -0.21
CA THR A 164 -5.80 -20.37 -1.56
C THR A 164 -7.10 -19.63 -1.75
N ALA A 165 -7.02 -18.44 -2.32
CA ALA A 165 -8.16 -17.62 -2.70
C ALA A 165 -8.14 -17.36 -4.21
N GLY A 166 -9.29 -17.28 -4.83
CA GLY A 166 -9.34 -16.95 -6.24
C GLY A 166 -10.72 -17.05 -6.85
N LYS A 167 -10.80 -16.60 -8.10
CA LYS A 167 -12.00 -16.69 -8.92
C LYS A 167 -12.21 -18.11 -9.40
N THR A 168 -13.47 -18.50 -9.42
CA THR A 168 -13.96 -19.78 -9.92
C THR A 168 -15.12 -19.53 -10.86
N TYR A 169 -15.39 -20.48 -11.77
CA TYR A 169 -16.29 -20.28 -12.89
C TYR A 169 -17.22 -21.47 -13.06
N ARG A 170 -18.51 -21.22 -13.19
CA ARG A 170 -19.55 -22.21 -13.50
C ARG A 170 -20.54 -21.63 -14.47
N ARG A 171 -21.16 -22.45 -15.30
CA ARG A 171 -22.14 -22.00 -16.29
C ARG A 171 -23.51 -21.66 -15.71
N GLU A 172 -23.68 -21.92 -14.42
CA GLU A 172 -24.91 -21.55 -13.70
C GLU A 172 -25.17 -20.04 -13.84
N ASP A 173 -26.41 -19.69 -14.21
CA ASP A 173 -26.84 -18.30 -14.34
C ASP A 173 -28.32 -18.19 -13.95
N ASP A 174 -28.55 -17.98 -12.64
CA ASP A 174 -29.89 -17.75 -12.10
C ASP A 174 -29.88 -16.56 -11.12
N ALA A 175 -31.00 -16.27 -10.50
CA ALA A 175 -31.13 -15.14 -9.58
C ALA A 175 -30.19 -15.20 -8.36
N THR A 176 -29.60 -16.36 -8.06
CA THR A 176 -28.77 -16.61 -6.87
C THR A 176 -27.33 -17.00 -7.20
N HIS A 177 -27.04 -17.37 -8.43
CA HIS A 177 -25.74 -17.83 -8.89
C HIS A 177 -25.16 -16.93 -9.98
N SER A 178 -23.88 -16.71 -9.94
CA SER A 178 -23.12 -15.98 -10.95
C SER A 178 -22.14 -16.91 -11.65
N HIS A 179 -21.91 -16.70 -12.93
CA HIS A 179 -20.89 -17.43 -13.70
C HIS A 179 -19.50 -17.36 -13.06
N GLN A 180 -19.20 -16.29 -12.34
CA GLN A 180 -17.93 -16.06 -11.65
C GLN A 180 -18.20 -15.72 -10.19
N PHE A 181 -17.51 -16.40 -9.29
CA PHE A 181 -17.51 -16.09 -7.86
C PHE A 181 -16.11 -16.30 -7.28
N ASN A 182 -15.87 -15.81 -6.06
CA ASN A 182 -14.63 -16.03 -5.37
C ASN A 182 -14.78 -17.17 -4.37
N GLN A 183 -13.77 -18.02 -4.30
CA GLN A 183 -13.71 -19.14 -3.37
C GLN A 183 -12.40 -19.09 -2.61
N ILE A 184 -12.45 -19.45 -1.34
CA ILE A 184 -11.28 -19.58 -0.47
C ILE A 184 -11.28 -20.99 0.09
N GLU A 185 -10.16 -21.68 -0.03
CA GLU A 185 -9.98 -23.04 0.47
C GLU A 185 -8.71 -23.15 1.31
N GLY A 186 -8.78 -23.95 2.35
CA GLY A 186 -7.63 -24.29 3.18
C GLY A 186 -7.32 -25.78 3.11
N LEU A 187 -6.05 -26.13 3.19
CA LEU A 187 -5.57 -27.51 3.25
C LEU A 187 -4.55 -27.69 4.37
N VAL A 188 -4.75 -28.70 5.20
CA VAL A 188 -3.77 -29.13 6.17
C VAL A 188 -3.46 -30.62 5.96
N ILE A 189 -2.22 -30.92 5.70
CA ILE A 189 -1.67 -32.31 5.66
C ILE A 189 -0.49 -32.35 6.61
N ASP A 190 -0.49 -33.30 7.50
CA ASP A 190 0.61 -33.48 8.43
C ASP A 190 0.97 -34.96 8.61
N LYS A 191 2.11 -35.23 9.21
CA LYS A 191 2.53 -36.59 9.56
C LYS A 191 1.54 -37.21 10.54
N LYS A 192 1.38 -38.53 10.46
CA LYS A 192 0.44 -39.28 11.30
C LYS A 192 0.67 -39.05 12.81
N GLU A 193 1.90 -38.82 13.21
CA GLU A 193 2.30 -38.59 14.59
C GLU A 193 1.74 -37.27 15.17
N ARG A 194 1.46 -36.28 14.30
CA ARG A 194 0.83 -34.99 14.68
C ARG A 194 -0.67 -35.07 14.81
N ASN A 195 -1.28 -36.15 14.37
CA ASN A 195 -2.68 -36.51 14.58
C ASN A 195 -3.68 -35.37 14.28
N VAL A 196 -3.61 -34.80 13.06
CA VAL A 196 -4.59 -33.80 12.61
C VAL A 196 -5.99 -34.40 12.67
N SER A 197 -6.90 -33.76 13.34
CA SER A 197 -8.21 -34.29 13.71
C SER A 197 -9.37 -33.33 13.34
N LEU A 198 -10.60 -33.81 13.48
CA LEU A 198 -11.79 -32.97 13.34
C LEU A 198 -11.81 -31.82 14.37
N ALA A 199 -11.19 -32.01 15.53
CA ALA A 199 -11.09 -30.95 16.54
C ALA A 199 -10.22 -29.78 16.05
N ASP A 200 -9.13 -30.06 15.31
CA ASP A 200 -8.28 -29.04 14.71
C ASP A 200 -9.06 -28.26 13.62
N LEU A 201 -9.80 -28.96 12.76
CA LEU A 201 -10.67 -28.32 11.76
C LEU A 201 -11.71 -27.42 12.44
N LYS A 202 -12.37 -27.93 13.47
CA LYS A 202 -13.37 -27.16 14.23
C LYS A 202 -12.77 -25.92 14.86
N GLY A 203 -11.63 -26.05 15.56
CA GLY A 203 -10.93 -24.93 16.17
C GLY A 203 -10.50 -23.86 15.16
N THR A 204 -9.96 -24.27 14.01
CA THR A 204 -9.58 -23.36 12.93
C THR A 204 -10.78 -22.57 12.41
N LEU A 205 -11.91 -23.25 12.15
CA LEU A 205 -13.13 -22.61 11.68
C LEU A 205 -13.80 -21.71 12.74
N GLU A 206 -13.72 -22.07 14.02
CA GLU A 206 -14.18 -21.20 15.11
C GLU A 206 -13.39 -19.89 15.16
N VAL A 207 -12.06 -19.96 15.06
CA VAL A 207 -11.20 -18.77 15.01
C VAL A 207 -11.55 -17.90 13.80
N PHE A 208 -11.68 -18.51 12.63
CA PHE A 208 -12.05 -17.82 11.40
C PHE A 208 -13.39 -17.09 11.53
N VAL A 209 -14.46 -17.80 11.94
CA VAL A 209 -15.80 -17.22 12.07
C VAL A 209 -15.82 -16.07 13.07
N ARG A 210 -15.20 -16.26 14.25
CA ARG A 210 -15.18 -15.21 15.28
C ARG A 210 -14.41 -13.96 14.88
N LYS A 211 -13.36 -14.10 14.08
CA LYS A 211 -12.51 -12.97 13.66
C LYS A 211 -13.09 -12.23 12.45
N ILE A 212 -13.62 -12.95 11.48
CA ILE A 212 -14.05 -12.38 10.19
C ILE A 212 -15.54 -12.06 10.18
N ILE A 213 -16.40 -12.92 10.76
CA ILE A 213 -17.86 -12.78 10.68
C ILE A 213 -18.43 -12.12 11.94
N GLY A 214 -18.03 -12.59 13.12
CA GLY A 214 -18.48 -12.01 14.39
C GLY A 214 -18.12 -12.83 15.62
N ALA A 215 -17.77 -12.14 16.71
CA ALA A 215 -17.24 -12.76 17.92
C ALA A 215 -18.24 -13.66 18.68
N ASN A 216 -19.53 -13.38 18.55
CA ASN A 216 -20.60 -14.04 19.34
C ASN A 216 -21.44 -15.01 18.48
N LEU A 217 -20.85 -15.62 17.47
CA LEU A 217 -21.54 -16.54 16.58
C LEU A 217 -21.23 -17.98 16.99
N ASP A 218 -22.27 -18.82 16.96
CA ASP A 218 -22.16 -20.26 17.19
C ASP A 218 -22.02 -21.01 15.87
N LEU A 219 -21.18 -22.04 15.89
CA LEU A 219 -20.98 -22.95 14.77
C LEU A 219 -21.65 -24.29 15.04
N ARG A 220 -22.34 -24.79 14.03
CA ARG A 220 -22.91 -26.14 14.02
C ARG A 220 -22.33 -26.95 12.88
N PHE A 221 -21.70 -28.08 13.20
CA PHE A 221 -21.19 -29.03 12.23
C PHE A 221 -22.23 -30.10 11.95
N ARG A 222 -22.62 -30.24 10.69
CA ARG A 222 -23.56 -31.28 10.25
C ARG A 222 -22.88 -32.23 9.29
N PRO A 223 -22.87 -33.55 9.54
CA PRO A 223 -22.40 -34.53 8.54
C PRO A 223 -23.09 -34.31 7.19
N SER A 224 -22.34 -34.36 6.13
CA SER A 224 -22.85 -34.18 4.78
C SER A 224 -22.07 -35.06 3.80
N TYR A 225 -22.57 -35.20 2.60
CA TYR A 225 -21.88 -35.91 1.53
C TYR A 225 -21.34 -34.94 0.51
N PHE A 226 -20.06 -35.12 0.15
CA PHE A 226 -19.43 -34.51 -1.01
C PHE A 226 -18.63 -35.57 -1.77
N PRO A 227 -18.64 -35.56 -3.13
CA PRO A 227 -18.11 -36.68 -3.93
C PRO A 227 -16.61 -36.88 -3.80
N PHE A 228 -15.86 -35.92 -3.30
CA PHE A 228 -14.39 -35.95 -3.23
C PHE A 228 -13.82 -35.77 -1.80
N THR A 229 -14.67 -35.80 -0.77
CA THR A 229 -14.23 -35.70 0.63
C THR A 229 -14.92 -36.71 1.52
N GLU A 230 -14.21 -37.29 2.48
CA GLU A 230 -14.76 -38.22 3.48
C GLU A 230 -13.86 -38.25 4.74
N PRO A 231 -14.41 -38.06 5.94
CA PRO A 231 -15.77 -37.61 6.24
C PRO A 231 -15.99 -36.14 5.83
N SER A 232 -17.23 -35.78 5.55
CA SER A 232 -17.60 -34.43 5.12
C SER A 232 -18.60 -33.78 6.05
N TYR A 233 -18.46 -32.47 6.24
CA TYR A 233 -19.33 -31.66 7.08
C TYR A 233 -19.74 -30.36 6.39
N LYS A 234 -20.99 -29.96 6.60
CA LYS A 234 -21.44 -28.59 6.39
C LYS A 234 -21.34 -27.84 7.72
N VAL A 235 -20.90 -26.60 7.65
CA VAL A 235 -20.80 -25.73 8.81
C VAL A 235 -21.84 -24.63 8.67
N ASP A 236 -22.78 -24.62 9.63
CA ASP A 236 -23.75 -23.56 9.75
C ASP A 236 -23.25 -22.55 10.80
N VAL A 237 -23.46 -21.28 10.53
CA VAL A 237 -23.14 -20.18 11.45
C VAL A 237 -24.41 -19.44 11.80
N THR A 238 -24.57 -19.05 13.06
CA THR A 238 -25.70 -18.26 13.52
C THR A 238 -25.80 -16.95 12.71
N CYS A 239 -27.01 -16.57 12.29
CA CYS A 239 -27.20 -15.33 11.56
C CYS A 239 -26.90 -14.12 12.46
N PHE A 240 -26.07 -13.20 11.94
CA PHE A 240 -25.73 -11.97 12.66
C PHE A 240 -26.77 -10.84 12.48
N LYS A 241 -27.78 -11.04 11.61
CA LYS A 241 -28.83 -10.06 11.33
C LYS A 241 -30.16 -10.41 11.99
N CYS A 242 -30.44 -11.66 12.23
CA CYS A 242 -31.63 -12.18 12.84
C CYS A 242 -31.30 -13.17 13.94
#